data_37548547381c093da24885ede94a65e4
#
_entry.id   37548547381c093da24885ede94a65e4
#
_cell.length_a   1.000
_cell.length_b   1.000
_cell.length_c   1.000
_cell.angle_alpha   90.00
_cell.angle_beta   90.00
_cell.angle_gamma   90.00
#
_symmetry.space_group_name_H-M   'P 1'
#
loop_
_entity.id
_entity.type
_entity.pdbx_description
1 polymer ?
#
loop_
_entity_poly.entity_id
_entity_poly.type
_entity_poly.pdbx_seq_one_letter_code
_entity_poly.pdbx_strand_id
1 'polypeptide(L)'
;DNMMKLPPRATQASGYDVLTHAVEAYVSTFATEYTNGMCRDATKMVFDYLPRAYRSAFHDAKPDPVAREKMANASAIADIAFANAFLGINHSLSHKLGGWFHIPHGTANALLFPFVCRFNAQRHPYKMGTFSQYKYPQAFERYVELGELIGVKGKTDEQTFENWIKACEQLKKDIDIPETILAWLLEAHPEKSAEEWEAEFLAAVDQMAEWAFHDACTGCNPVYPTIGELKGCYLKAFYGEKKYAEKYGNIWEVEVSLPTETHAAYPMGLSADLGVDKTGGFN
;
A
#
# COMPACT_ATOMS: atom_id res chain seq x y z
N ASP A 1 -18.91 16.07 12.70
CA ASP A 1 -19.43 15.22 13.81
C ASP A 1 -19.29 13.73 13.53
N ASN A 2 -19.48 13.25 12.29
CA ASN A 2 -19.41 11.82 11.97
C ASN A 2 -18.02 11.23 12.22
N MET A 3 -16.95 11.97 11.92
CA MET A 3 -15.57 11.53 12.12
C MET A 3 -15.17 11.37 13.59
N MET A 4 -15.86 12.07 14.51
CA MET A 4 -15.57 11.98 15.94
C MET A 4 -15.88 10.61 16.57
N LYS A 5 -16.73 9.82 15.92
CA LYS A 5 -17.17 8.51 16.41
C LYS A 5 -16.43 7.33 15.75
N LEU A 6 -15.49 7.60 14.83
CA LEU A 6 -14.75 6.55 14.17
C LEU A 6 -13.88 5.79 15.18
N PRO A 7 -14.04 4.47 15.34
CA PRO A 7 -13.29 3.69 16.33
C PRO A 7 -11.78 3.58 15.99
N PRO A 8 -10.93 3.21 16.97
CA PRO A 8 -9.47 3.18 16.78
C PRO A 8 -9.03 2.37 15.57
N ARG A 9 -9.50 1.13 15.40
CA ARG A 9 -9.11 0.27 14.28
C ARG A 9 -9.50 0.86 12.92
N ALA A 10 -10.67 1.48 12.81
CA ALA A 10 -11.08 2.14 11.58
C ALA A 10 -10.27 3.44 11.32
N THR A 11 -9.97 4.21 12.39
CA THR A 11 -9.10 5.40 12.28
C THR A 11 -7.69 5.03 11.83
N GLN A 12 -7.12 3.98 12.38
CA GLN A 12 -5.83 3.42 12.05
C GLN A 12 -5.79 3.02 10.57
N ALA A 13 -6.69 2.15 10.14
CA ALA A 13 -6.72 1.61 8.79
C ALA A 13 -6.98 2.73 7.76
N SER A 14 -8.07 3.49 7.89
CA SER A 14 -8.39 4.56 6.94
C SER A 14 -7.33 5.66 6.92
N GLY A 15 -6.74 5.98 8.08
CA GLY A 15 -5.71 7.03 8.15
C GLY A 15 -4.40 6.64 7.45
N TYR A 16 -3.96 5.39 7.55
CA TYR A 16 -2.77 4.95 6.81
C TYR A 16 -3.08 4.78 5.31
N ASP A 17 -4.31 4.44 4.97
CA ASP A 17 -4.77 4.40 3.59
C ASP A 17 -4.65 5.76 2.89
N VAL A 18 -5.00 6.84 3.59
CA VAL A 18 -4.78 8.22 3.10
C VAL A 18 -3.32 8.48 2.75
N LEU A 19 -2.37 8.01 3.59
CA LEU A 19 -0.95 8.10 3.27
C LEU A 19 -0.61 7.33 1.99
N THR A 20 -1.14 6.13 1.86
CA THR A 20 -0.89 5.28 0.70
C THR A 20 -1.44 5.90 -0.58
N HIS A 21 -2.67 6.42 -0.56
CA HIS A 21 -3.27 7.18 -1.66
C HIS A 21 -2.38 8.36 -2.10
N ALA A 22 -2.00 9.20 -1.13
CA ALA A 22 -1.18 10.38 -1.42
C ALA A 22 0.18 10.02 -2.01
N VAL A 23 0.84 9.01 -1.45
CA VAL A 23 2.20 8.63 -1.87
C VAL A 23 2.18 7.89 -3.21
N GLU A 24 1.25 6.95 -3.44
CA GLU A 24 1.15 6.29 -4.74
C GLU A 24 0.77 7.26 -5.86
N ALA A 25 -0.18 8.16 -5.61
CA ALA A 25 -0.52 9.22 -6.57
C ALA A 25 0.68 10.15 -6.85
N TYR A 26 1.53 10.41 -5.84
CA TYR A 26 2.72 11.25 -5.99
C TYR A 26 3.80 10.63 -6.86
N VAL A 27 4.00 9.31 -6.76
CA VAL A 27 5.00 8.58 -7.55
C VAL A 27 4.44 7.98 -8.85
N SER A 28 3.14 8.09 -9.07
CA SER A 28 2.45 7.56 -10.25
C SER A 28 3.01 8.10 -11.56
N THR A 29 2.96 7.30 -12.62
CA THR A 29 3.28 7.74 -13.99
C THR A 29 2.34 8.81 -14.53
N PHE A 30 1.17 9.00 -13.92
CA PHE A 30 0.18 10.05 -14.24
C PHE A 30 0.23 11.27 -13.31
N ALA A 31 1.20 11.33 -12.41
CA ALA A 31 1.34 12.48 -11.51
C ALA A 31 1.59 13.79 -12.29
N THR A 32 0.95 14.84 -11.83
CA THR A 32 1.04 16.20 -12.40
C THR A 32 1.36 17.20 -11.30
N GLU A 33 1.76 18.43 -11.67
CA GLU A 33 1.96 19.52 -10.72
C GLU A 33 0.73 19.77 -9.85
N TYR A 34 -0.47 19.61 -10.39
CA TYR A 34 -1.75 19.76 -9.68
C TYR A 34 -1.93 18.69 -8.61
N THR A 35 -1.72 17.41 -8.96
CA THR A 35 -1.86 16.29 -8.03
C THR A 35 -0.72 16.28 -7.00
N ASN A 36 0.50 16.66 -7.39
CA ASN A 36 1.67 16.68 -6.54
C ASN A 36 1.51 17.59 -5.31
N GLY A 37 0.93 18.78 -5.49
CA GLY A 37 0.63 19.67 -4.39
C GLY A 37 -0.30 19.04 -3.36
N MET A 38 -1.41 18.43 -3.84
CA MET A 38 -2.39 17.73 -3.00
C MET A 38 -1.75 16.54 -2.27
N CYS A 39 -0.94 15.73 -2.94
CA CYS A 39 -0.25 14.60 -2.35
C CYS A 39 0.69 15.00 -1.21
N ARG A 40 1.46 16.06 -1.40
CA ARG A 40 2.37 16.60 -0.38
C ARG A 40 1.61 17.11 0.83
N ASP A 41 0.54 17.87 0.63
CA ASP A 41 -0.28 18.39 1.72
C ASP A 41 -0.94 17.24 2.51
N ALA A 42 -1.54 16.26 1.82
CA ALA A 42 -2.13 15.10 2.46
C ALA A 42 -1.09 14.30 3.26
N THR A 43 0.09 14.02 2.67
CA THR A 43 1.18 13.32 3.35
C THR A 43 1.59 14.05 4.64
N LYS A 44 1.82 15.36 4.56
CA LYS A 44 2.17 16.17 5.74
C LYS A 44 1.10 16.12 6.82
N MET A 45 -0.17 16.24 6.43
CA MET A 45 -1.30 16.14 7.36
C MET A 45 -1.37 14.78 8.04
N VAL A 46 -1.12 13.69 7.35
CA VAL A 46 -1.13 12.35 7.95
C VAL A 46 -0.06 12.25 9.03
N PHE A 47 1.18 12.64 8.76
CA PHE A 47 2.25 12.59 9.77
C PHE A 47 1.98 13.50 10.98
N ASP A 48 1.40 14.68 10.76
CA ASP A 48 1.11 15.61 11.84
C ASP A 48 -0.10 15.20 12.70
N TYR A 49 -1.09 14.54 12.12
CA TYR A 49 -2.40 14.40 12.75
C TYR A 49 -2.87 12.96 12.96
N LEU A 50 -2.44 11.96 12.18
CA LEU A 50 -2.94 10.60 12.31
C LEU A 50 -2.68 10.00 13.70
N PRO A 51 -1.47 10.09 14.30
CA PRO A 51 -1.25 9.56 15.65
C PRO A 51 -2.13 10.24 16.71
N ARG A 52 -2.43 11.53 16.54
CA ARG A 52 -3.33 12.28 17.42
C ARG A 52 -4.78 11.84 17.24
N ALA A 53 -5.23 11.73 15.99
CA ALA A 53 -6.58 11.26 15.66
C ALA A 53 -6.80 9.83 16.19
N TYR A 54 -5.80 8.95 16.04
CA TYR A 54 -5.85 7.59 16.56
C TYR A 54 -5.97 7.55 18.09
N ARG A 55 -5.10 8.25 18.81
CA ARG A 55 -5.19 8.33 20.28
C ARG A 55 -6.51 8.89 20.77
N SER A 56 -7.10 9.84 20.04
CA SER A 56 -8.41 10.42 20.40
C SER A 56 -9.60 9.50 20.09
N ALA A 57 -9.35 8.34 19.46
CA ALA A 57 -10.40 7.38 19.09
C ALA A 57 -10.80 6.44 20.22
N PHE A 58 -9.99 6.34 21.28
CA PHE A 58 -10.26 5.46 22.40
C PHE A 58 -11.35 6.08 23.31
N HIS A 59 -12.17 5.20 23.91
CA HIS A 59 -13.36 5.62 24.68
C HIS A 59 -13.05 6.61 25.81
N ASP A 60 -11.93 6.39 26.50
CA ASP A 60 -11.53 7.21 27.64
C ASP A 60 -10.53 8.33 27.28
N ALA A 61 -10.29 8.52 25.98
CA ALA A 61 -9.34 9.53 25.51
C ALA A 61 -10.00 10.92 25.44
N LYS A 62 -9.17 11.96 25.61
CA LYS A 62 -9.60 13.33 25.33
C LYS A 62 -9.85 13.49 23.84
N PRO A 63 -11.04 13.96 23.42
CA PRO A 63 -11.33 14.22 22.01
C PRO A 63 -10.35 15.21 21.39
N ASP A 64 -9.92 14.94 20.16
CA ASP A 64 -9.12 15.88 19.36
C ASP A 64 -9.84 16.20 18.03
N PRO A 65 -10.81 17.13 18.05
CA PRO A 65 -11.59 17.48 16.87
C PRO A 65 -10.73 18.07 15.76
N VAL A 66 -9.63 18.74 16.09
CA VAL A 66 -8.71 19.31 15.10
C VAL A 66 -8.01 18.19 14.32
N ALA A 67 -7.46 17.19 15.02
CA ALA A 67 -6.81 16.06 14.34
C ALA A 67 -7.80 15.27 13.48
N ARG A 68 -9.05 15.07 13.99
CA ARG A 68 -10.11 14.40 13.24
C ARG A 68 -10.53 15.14 11.97
N GLU A 69 -10.70 16.47 12.06
CA GLU A 69 -11.01 17.31 10.90
C GLU A 69 -9.85 17.29 9.88
N LYS A 70 -8.60 17.43 10.37
CA LYS A 70 -7.43 17.40 9.48
C LYS A 70 -7.28 16.08 8.76
N MET A 71 -7.53 14.95 9.42
CA MET A 71 -7.52 13.64 8.76
C MET A 71 -8.64 13.48 7.73
N ALA A 72 -9.85 14.01 8.01
CA ALA A 72 -10.94 14.02 7.02
C ALA A 72 -10.59 14.85 5.78
N ASN A 73 -9.96 16.02 5.98
CA ASN A 73 -9.51 16.88 4.89
C ASN A 73 -8.36 16.21 4.10
N ALA A 74 -7.40 15.58 4.80
CA ALA A 74 -6.32 14.83 4.16
C ALA A 74 -6.85 13.70 3.27
N SER A 75 -7.88 12.96 3.73
CA SER A 75 -8.55 11.94 2.92
C SER A 75 -9.13 12.54 1.64
N ALA A 76 -9.93 13.59 1.74
CA ALA A 76 -10.54 14.24 0.58
C ALA A 76 -9.48 14.78 -0.41
N ILE A 77 -8.40 15.38 0.09
CA ILE A 77 -7.31 15.90 -0.75
C ILE A 77 -6.57 14.75 -1.46
N ALA A 78 -6.26 13.67 -0.74
CA ALA A 78 -5.62 12.49 -1.33
C ALA A 78 -6.53 11.82 -2.37
N ASP A 79 -7.84 11.74 -2.10
CA ASP A 79 -8.83 11.15 -3.00
C ASP A 79 -8.94 11.95 -4.32
N ILE A 80 -8.93 13.27 -4.27
CA ILE A 80 -8.90 14.12 -5.47
C ILE A 80 -7.59 13.89 -6.24
N ALA A 81 -6.46 13.75 -5.55
CA ALA A 81 -5.17 13.51 -6.18
C ALA A 81 -5.15 12.16 -6.92
N PHE A 82 -5.49 11.05 -6.24
CA PHE A 82 -5.43 9.73 -6.86
C PHE A 82 -6.53 9.51 -7.92
N ALA A 83 -7.68 10.15 -7.81
CA ALA A 83 -8.71 10.11 -8.86
C ALA A 83 -8.20 10.66 -10.20
N ASN A 84 -7.16 11.48 -10.19
CA ASN A 84 -6.53 12.03 -11.38
C ASN A 84 -5.18 11.41 -11.73
N ALA A 85 -4.38 11.01 -10.73
CA ALA A 85 -3.05 10.43 -10.92
C ALA A 85 -3.03 8.90 -10.83
N PHE A 86 -4.13 8.28 -10.44
CA PHE A 86 -4.26 6.85 -10.14
C PHE A 86 -3.33 6.38 -9.02
N LEU A 87 -3.27 5.07 -8.82
CA LEU A 87 -2.55 4.39 -7.74
C LEU A 87 -1.43 3.51 -8.30
N GLY A 88 -0.93 2.57 -7.54
CA GLY A 88 0.16 1.68 -7.93
C GLY A 88 0.01 0.28 -7.34
N ILE A 89 1.14 -0.43 -7.29
CA ILE A 89 1.16 -1.83 -6.85
C ILE A 89 0.86 -2.03 -5.37
N ASN A 90 0.97 -1.01 -4.54
CA ASN A 90 0.59 -1.16 -3.13
C ASN A 90 -0.89 -1.49 -3.00
N HIS A 91 -1.74 -0.76 -3.72
CA HIS A 91 -3.17 -1.05 -3.80
C HIS A 91 -3.46 -2.37 -4.51
N SER A 92 -2.79 -2.66 -5.63
CA SER A 92 -2.96 -3.93 -6.33
C SER A 92 -2.71 -5.13 -5.44
N LEU A 93 -1.66 -5.09 -4.63
CA LEU A 93 -1.32 -6.13 -3.67
C LEU A 93 -2.32 -6.16 -2.50
N SER A 94 -2.70 -5.01 -1.94
CA SER A 94 -3.60 -4.93 -0.79
C SER A 94 -5.00 -5.45 -1.09
N HIS A 95 -5.52 -5.25 -2.30
CA HIS A 95 -6.81 -5.80 -2.73
C HIS A 95 -6.88 -7.31 -2.57
N LYS A 96 -5.80 -8.02 -2.89
CA LYS A 96 -5.76 -9.49 -2.82
C LYS A 96 -5.61 -9.96 -1.38
N LEU A 97 -4.85 -9.25 -0.53
CA LEU A 97 -4.81 -9.55 0.90
C LEU A 97 -6.18 -9.39 1.57
N GLY A 98 -6.92 -8.35 1.20
CA GLY A 98 -8.30 -8.18 1.66
C GLY A 98 -9.22 -9.31 1.21
N GLY A 99 -9.14 -9.68 -0.07
CA GLY A 99 -9.96 -10.75 -0.64
C GLY A 99 -9.64 -12.15 -0.10
N TRP A 100 -8.38 -12.45 0.18
CA TRP A 100 -7.94 -13.79 0.59
C TRP A 100 -7.89 -13.99 2.10
N PHE A 101 -7.36 -13.00 2.82
CA PHE A 101 -7.08 -13.09 4.25
C PHE A 101 -7.95 -12.16 5.10
N HIS A 102 -8.90 -11.46 4.49
CA HIS A 102 -9.80 -10.51 5.16
C HIS A 102 -9.09 -9.42 5.98
N ILE A 103 -7.87 -9.08 5.59
CA ILE A 103 -7.13 -7.98 6.20
C ILE A 103 -7.82 -6.66 5.80
N PRO A 104 -8.17 -5.78 6.74
CA PRO A 104 -8.77 -4.48 6.40
C PRO A 104 -7.89 -3.70 5.41
N HIS A 105 -8.50 -3.10 4.41
CA HIS A 105 -7.82 -2.52 3.24
C HIS A 105 -6.64 -1.60 3.62
N GLY A 106 -6.88 -0.59 4.45
CA GLY A 106 -5.81 0.33 4.85
C GLY A 106 -4.73 -0.33 5.73
N THR A 107 -5.07 -1.38 6.48
CA THR A 107 -4.08 -2.19 7.20
C THR A 107 -3.24 -3.00 6.22
N ALA A 108 -3.84 -3.62 5.21
CA ALA A 108 -3.12 -4.33 4.15
C ALA A 108 -2.17 -3.37 3.41
N ASN A 109 -2.62 -2.15 3.09
CA ASN A 109 -1.79 -1.11 2.52
C ASN A 109 -0.59 -0.79 3.42
N ALA A 110 -0.80 -0.60 4.72
CA ALA A 110 0.27 -0.28 5.66
C ALA A 110 1.31 -1.40 5.79
N LEU A 111 0.88 -2.66 5.75
CA LEU A 111 1.78 -3.83 5.85
C LEU A 111 2.69 -3.97 4.63
N LEU A 112 2.21 -3.59 3.45
CA LEU A 112 2.95 -3.64 2.18
C LEU A 112 3.81 -2.40 1.94
N PHE A 113 3.42 -1.26 2.46
CA PHE A 113 3.91 0.07 2.08
C PHE A 113 5.44 0.23 2.08
N PRO A 114 6.20 -0.11 3.15
CA PRO A 114 7.64 0.09 3.15
C PRO A 114 8.35 -0.76 2.08
N PHE A 115 7.86 -1.96 1.81
CA PHE A 115 8.44 -2.86 0.81
C PHE A 115 8.17 -2.36 -0.61
N VAL A 116 6.96 -1.89 -0.88
CA VAL A 116 6.60 -1.28 -2.18
C VAL A 116 7.39 0.01 -2.42
N CYS A 117 7.56 0.88 -1.41
CA CYS A 117 8.40 2.06 -1.54
C CYS A 117 9.84 1.69 -1.92
N ARG A 118 10.41 0.65 -1.28
CA ARG A 118 11.75 0.14 -1.61
C ARG A 118 11.82 -0.44 -3.02
N PHE A 119 10.80 -1.18 -3.45
CA PHE A 119 10.71 -1.69 -4.81
C PHE A 119 10.67 -0.57 -5.84
N ASN A 120 9.85 0.45 -5.61
CA ASN A 120 9.68 1.59 -6.52
C ASN A 120 10.88 2.56 -6.52
N ALA A 121 11.73 2.54 -5.50
CA ALA A 121 12.89 3.42 -5.38
C ALA A 121 14.07 3.06 -6.31
N GLN A 122 13.86 2.16 -7.27
CA GLN A 122 14.86 1.80 -8.27
C GLN A 122 15.14 2.99 -9.18
N ARG A 123 16.41 3.43 -9.24
CA ARG A 123 16.83 4.53 -10.14
C ARG A 123 16.93 4.13 -11.61
N HIS A 124 17.15 2.84 -11.86
CA HIS A 124 17.34 2.28 -13.20
C HIS A 124 16.58 0.96 -13.34
N PRO A 125 15.24 0.98 -13.33
CA PRO A 125 14.46 -0.23 -13.48
C PRO A 125 14.60 -0.79 -14.90
N TYR A 126 14.59 -2.13 -15.03
CA TYR A 126 14.61 -2.80 -16.33
C TYR A 126 13.34 -2.52 -17.15
N LYS A 127 12.22 -2.31 -16.48
CA LYS A 127 10.92 -2.06 -17.08
C LYS A 127 10.34 -0.76 -16.53
N MET A 128 9.97 0.10 -17.45
CA MET A 128 9.26 1.35 -17.16
C MET A 128 7.78 1.15 -17.41
N GLY A 129 6.96 1.99 -16.78
CA GLY A 129 5.54 2.08 -17.09
C GLY A 129 5.28 2.43 -18.54
N THR A 130 4.05 2.31 -18.97
CA THR A 130 3.57 2.25 -20.36
C THR A 130 3.81 3.47 -21.25
N PHE A 131 4.25 4.60 -20.73
CA PHE A 131 4.37 5.84 -21.52
C PHE A 131 5.82 6.13 -21.88
N SER A 132 6.13 6.08 -23.16
CA SER A 132 7.46 6.37 -23.72
C SER A 132 7.96 7.80 -23.44
N GLN A 133 7.05 8.74 -23.21
CA GLN A 133 7.36 10.10 -22.76
C GLN A 133 7.78 10.19 -21.29
N TYR A 134 7.56 9.17 -20.51
CA TYR A 134 8.02 9.09 -19.13
C TYR A 134 9.51 8.82 -19.13
N LYS A 135 10.29 9.90 -19.09
CA LYS A 135 11.75 9.84 -19.33
C LYS A 135 12.53 9.21 -18.18
N TYR A 136 11.97 9.21 -16.96
CA TYR A 136 12.70 8.80 -15.76
C TYR A 136 11.78 8.15 -14.75
N PRO A 137 12.25 7.08 -14.04
CA PRO A 137 11.66 6.75 -12.76
C PRO A 137 11.98 7.90 -11.81
N GLN A 138 10.97 8.58 -11.29
CA GLN A 138 11.14 9.70 -10.34
C GLN A 138 10.79 9.30 -8.91
N ALA A 139 10.48 8.02 -8.69
CA ALA A 139 9.95 7.59 -7.40
C ALA A 139 10.97 7.79 -6.27
N PHE A 140 12.24 7.49 -6.50
CA PHE A 140 13.28 7.69 -5.49
C PHE A 140 13.39 9.15 -5.06
N GLU A 141 13.51 10.07 -6.01
CA GLU A 141 13.61 11.51 -5.76
C GLU A 141 12.36 12.03 -5.04
N ARG A 142 11.18 11.55 -5.43
CA ARG A 142 9.92 11.91 -4.79
C ARG A 142 9.80 11.39 -3.36
N TYR A 143 10.28 10.20 -3.06
CA TYR A 143 10.37 9.74 -1.66
C TYR A 143 11.36 10.58 -0.84
N VAL A 144 12.47 11.01 -1.43
CA VAL A 144 13.40 11.94 -0.77
C VAL A 144 12.70 13.27 -0.47
N GLU A 145 11.97 13.85 -1.43
CA GLU A 145 11.19 15.07 -1.23
C GLU A 145 10.16 14.91 -0.09
N LEU A 146 9.47 13.79 -0.01
CA LEU A 146 8.54 13.49 1.09
C LEU A 146 9.26 13.37 2.42
N GLY A 147 10.45 12.76 2.45
CA GLY A 147 11.29 12.69 3.65
C GLY A 147 11.72 14.07 4.13
N GLU A 148 12.10 14.97 3.21
CA GLU A 148 12.40 16.37 3.54
C GLU A 148 11.16 17.12 4.05
N LEU A 149 10.00 16.91 3.41
CA LEU A 149 8.73 17.54 3.76
C LEU A 149 8.30 17.23 5.21
N ILE A 150 8.49 15.99 5.65
CA ILE A 150 8.15 15.58 7.02
C ILE A 150 9.27 15.82 8.03
N GLY A 151 10.40 16.38 7.59
CA GLY A 151 11.50 16.81 8.47
C GLY A 151 12.54 15.74 8.81
N VAL A 152 12.62 14.65 8.03
CA VAL A 152 13.58 13.53 8.28
C VAL A 152 14.77 13.55 7.31
N LYS A 153 15.15 14.72 6.83
CA LYS A 153 16.30 14.90 5.93
C LYS A 153 17.57 14.29 6.49
N GLY A 154 18.27 13.49 5.69
CA GLY A 154 19.60 12.93 5.98
C GLY A 154 20.73 13.77 5.36
N LYS A 155 21.95 13.23 5.42
CA LYS A 155 23.13 13.86 4.79
C LYS A 155 23.21 13.59 3.29
N THR A 156 22.59 12.54 2.82
CA THR A 156 22.46 12.16 1.41
C THR A 156 21.02 11.79 1.10
N ASP A 157 20.67 11.72 -0.18
CA ASP A 157 19.36 11.31 -0.64
C ASP A 157 19.03 9.88 -0.19
N GLU A 158 19.99 8.96 -0.25
CA GLU A 158 19.84 7.59 0.24
C GLU A 158 19.53 7.57 1.74
N GLN A 159 20.22 8.38 2.52
CA GLN A 159 19.92 8.48 3.95
C GLN A 159 18.56 9.11 4.21
N THR A 160 18.16 10.11 3.42
CA THR A 160 16.82 10.70 3.50
C THR A 160 15.74 9.69 3.17
N PHE A 161 15.92 8.90 2.11
CA PHE A 161 15.03 7.81 1.76
C PHE A 161 14.91 6.76 2.88
N GLU A 162 16.02 6.32 3.46
CA GLU A 162 15.99 5.38 4.58
C GLU A 162 15.29 5.97 5.81
N ASN A 163 15.48 7.25 6.07
CA ASN A 163 14.77 7.95 7.13
C ASN A 163 13.26 8.07 6.84
N TRP A 164 12.86 8.28 5.58
CA TRP A 164 11.47 8.23 5.14
C TRP A 164 10.84 6.88 5.44
N ILE A 165 11.48 5.77 5.05
CA ILE A 165 10.99 4.42 5.33
C ILE A 165 10.83 4.20 6.84
N LYS A 166 11.84 4.57 7.64
CA LYS A 166 11.76 4.46 9.11
C LYS A 166 10.64 5.30 9.71
N ALA A 167 10.38 6.49 9.16
CA ALA A 167 9.27 7.32 9.61
C ALA A 167 7.91 6.67 9.31
N CYS A 168 7.76 6.05 8.13
CA CYS A 168 6.55 5.29 7.78
C CYS A 168 6.35 4.07 8.69
N GLU A 169 7.42 3.34 9.01
CA GLU A 169 7.38 2.21 9.94
C GLU A 169 7.08 2.69 11.38
N GLN A 170 7.63 3.83 11.80
CA GLN A 170 7.31 4.41 13.09
C GLN A 170 5.85 4.86 13.16
N LEU A 171 5.31 5.46 12.10
CA LEU A 171 3.91 5.83 12.02
C LEU A 171 3.00 4.60 12.20
N LYS A 172 3.34 3.45 11.60
CA LYS A 172 2.62 2.17 11.84
C LYS A 172 2.62 1.80 13.32
N LYS A 173 3.76 1.88 13.98
CA LYS A 173 3.89 1.58 15.43
C LYS A 173 3.08 2.55 16.28
N ASP A 174 3.09 3.84 15.95
CA ASP A 174 2.37 4.90 16.69
C ASP A 174 0.85 4.74 16.66
N ILE A 175 0.35 3.93 15.73
CA ILE A 175 -1.07 3.63 15.55
C ILE A 175 -1.38 2.12 15.69
N ASP A 176 -0.50 1.36 16.30
CA ASP A 176 -0.64 -0.07 16.62
C ASP A 176 -0.91 -0.98 15.40
N ILE A 177 -0.32 -0.70 14.24
CA ILE A 177 -0.30 -1.63 13.11
C ILE A 177 0.91 -2.57 13.27
N PRO A 178 0.72 -3.89 13.21
CA PRO A 178 1.81 -4.87 13.27
C PRO A 178 2.88 -4.67 12.18
N GLU A 179 4.09 -5.19 12.44
CA GLU A 179 5.20 -5.03 11.48
C GLU A 179 5.01 -5.82 10.19
N THR A 180 4.43 -7.03 10.28
CA THR A 180 4.33 -7.99 9.17
C THR A 180 2.92 -8.53 9.02
N ILE A 181 2.63 -9.10 7.85
CA ILE A 181 1.36 -9.79 7.58
C ILE A 181 1.19 -10.96 8.55
N LEU A 182 2.25 -11.76 8.78
CA LEU A 182 2.20 -12.88 9.72
C LEU A 182 1.87 -12.42 11.15
N ALA A 183 2.48 -11.34 11.61
CA ALA A 183 2.19 -10.80 12.94
C ALA A 183 0.73 -10.36 13.07
N TRP A 184 0.18 -9.70 12.04
CA TRP A 184 -1.22 -9.31 12.01
C TRP A 184 -2.16 -10.53 12.04
N LEU A 185 -1.85 -11.56 11.24
CA LEU A 185 -2.65 -12.80 11.19
C LEU A 185 -2.69 -13.51 12.55
N LEU A 186 -1.54 -13.60 13.23
CA LEU A 186 -1.45 -14.19 14.57
C LEU A 186 -2.21 -13.40 15.63
N GLU A 187 -2.21 -12.07 15.55
CA GLU A 187 -3.00 -11.24 16.46
C GLU A 187 -4.52 -11.33 16.20
N ALA A 188 -4.91 -11.37 14.93
CA ALA A 188 -6.31 -11.42 14.55
C ALA A 188 -6.92 -12.82 14.73
N HIS A 189 -6.11 -13.86 14.63
CA HIS A 189 -6.51 -15.28 14.62
C HIS A 189 -5.58 -16.12 15.50
N PRO A 190 -5.63 -15.92 16.83
CA PRO A 190 -4.73 -16.60 17.77
C PRO A 190 -4.95 -18.12 17.86
N GLU A 191 -6.02 -18.64 17.24
CA GLU A 191 -6.31 -20.08 17.14
C GLU A 191 -5.41 -20.83 16.17
N LYS A 192 -4.70 -20.13 15.26
CA LYS A 192 -3.78 -20.74 14.28
C LYS A 192 -2.32 -20.48 14.62
N SER A 193 -1.47 -21.44 14.34
CA SER A 193 -0.01 -21.31 14.50
C SER A 193 0.63 -20.53 13.35
N ALA A 194 1.88 -20.12 13.55
CA ALA A 194 2.65 -19.43 12.52
C ALA A 194 2.93 -20.33 11.30
N GLU A 195 3.12 -21.63 11.53
CA GLU A 195 3.35 -22.63 10.49
C GLU A 195 2.11 -22.85 9.64
N GLU A 196 0.91 -22.88 10.25
CA GLU A 196 -0.37 -23.00 9.53
C GLU A 196 -0.60 -21.76 8.64
N TRP A 197 -0.38 -20.54 9.18
CA TRP A 197 -0.48 -19.32 8.38
C TRP A 197 0.56 -19.23 7.27
N GLU A 198 1.79 -19.68 7.52
CA GLU A 198 2.83 -19.73 6.48
C GLU A 198 2.42 -20.67 5.35
N ALA A 199 1.90 -21.86 5.66
CA ALA A 199 1.45 -22.82 4.66
C ALA A 199 0.27 -22.26 3.82
N GLU A 200 -0.73 -21.66 4.45
CA GLU A 200 -1.85 -21.02 3.75
C GLU A 200 -1.40 -19.86 2.86
N PHE A 201 -0.51 -19.02 3.37
CA PHE A 201 0.00 -17.89 2.62
C PHE A 201 0.80 -18.32 1.40
N LEU A 202 1.69 -19.29 1.56
CA LEU A 202 2.49 -19.84 0.47
C LEU A 202 1.64 -20.54 -0.59
N ALA A 203 0.53 -21.17 -0.21
CA ALA A 203 -0.41 -21.76 -1.16
C ALA A 203 -1.17 -20.73 -1.99
N ALA A 204 -1.37 -19.51 -1.47
CA ALA A 204 -2.15 -18.44 -2.12
C ALA A 204 -1.28 -17.43 -2.88
N VAL A 205 -0.02 -17.22 -2.47
CA VAL A 205 0.79 -16.07 -2.87
C VAL A 205 1.05 -15.97 -4.38
N ASP A 206 1.18 -17.09 -5.07
CA ASP A 206 1.40 -17.12 -6.52
C ASP A 206 0.18 -16.59 -7.28
N GLN A 207 -1.00 -17.06 -6.90
CA GLN A 207 -2.24 -16.61 -7.50
C GLN A 207 -2.55 -15.14 -7.13
N MET A 208 -2.27 -14.72 -5.90
CA MET A 208 -2.41 -13.34 -5.49
C MET A 208 -1.49 -12.41 -6.29
N ALA A 209 -0.25 -12.82 -6.54
CA ALA A 209 0.71 -12.05 -7.32
C ALA A 209 0.28 -11.89 -8.78
N GLU A 210 -0.23 -12.97 -9.40
CA GLU A 210 -0.81 -12.92 -10.75
C GLU A 210 -1.99 -11.96 -10.80
N TRP A 211 -2.94 -12.08 -9.87
CA TRP A 211 -4.09 -11.20 -9.84
C TRP A 211 -3.75 -9.74 -9.52
N ALA A 212 -2.71 -9.49 -8.74
CA ALA A 212 -2.21 -8.15 -8.51
C ALA A 212 -1.56 -7.57 -9.78
N PHE A 213 -0.85 -8.40 -10.57
CA PHE A 213 -0.29 -7.98 -11.86
C PHE A 213 -1.38 -7.47 -12.82
N HIS A 214 -2.53 -8.13 -12.84
CA HIS A 214 -3.68 -7.75 -13.67
C HIS A 214 -4.61 -6.70 -13.04
N ASP A 215 -4.31 -6.20 -11.85
CA ASP A 215 -5.09 -5.16 -11.20
C ASP A 215 -4.93 -3.81 -11.93
N ALA A 216 -6.02 -3.05 -12.02
CA ALA A 216 -6.04 -1.76 -12.70
C ALA A 216 -5.01 -0.77 -12.15
N CYS A 217 -4.71 -0.83 -10.85
CA CYS A 217 -3.75 0.07 -10.20
C CYS A 217 -2.30 -0.19 -10.64
N THR A 218 -1.96 -1.42 -11.04
CA THR A 218 -0.59 -1.81 -11.45
C THR A 218 -0.08 -1.00 -12.64
N GLY A 219 -0.97 -0.64 -13.56
CA GLY A 219 -0.60 0.06 -14.80
C GLY A 219 -0.01 1.45 -14.60
N CYS A 220 -0.23 2.07 -13.44
CA CYS A 220 0.26 3.42 -13.13
C CYS A 220 1.46 3.44 -12.20
N ASN A 221 1.97 2.26 -11.81
CA ASN A 221 3.14 2.15 -10.95
C ASN A 221 4.40 2.66 -11.66
N PRO A 222 5.30 3.40 -10.98
CA PRO A 222 6.51 3.97 -11.60
C PRO A 222 7.49 2.92 -12.10
N VAL A 223 7.54 1.76 -11.47
CA VAL A 223 8.33 0.59 -11.90
C VAL A 223 7.36 -0.50 -12.33
N TYR A 224 7.47 -0.97 -13.56
CA TYR A 224 6.59 -2.03 -14.07
C TYR A 224 7.04 -3.39 -13.51
N PRO A 225 6.23 -4.05 -12.66
CA PRO A 225 6.66 -5.27 -11.98
C PRO A 225 6.54 -6.50 -12.87
N THR A 226 7.32 -7.54 -12.55
CA THR A 226 6.99 -8.93 -12.94
C THR A 226 6.05 -9.55 -11.88
N ILE A 227 5.41 -10.68 -12.21
CA ILE A 227 4.61 -11.43 -11.23
C ILE A 227 5.52 -11.93 -10.08
N GLY A 228 6.74 -12.37 -10.40
CA GLY A 228 7.71 -12.80 -9.40
C GLY A 228 8.17 -11.69 -8.46
N GLU A 229 8.29 -10.46 -8.94
CA GLU A 229 8.60 -9.29 -8.11
C GLU A 229 7.43 -8.91 -7.18
N LEU A 230 6.19 -9.02 -7.64
CA LEU A 230 5.00 -8.85 -6.80
C LEU A 230 4.93 -9.92 -5.71
N LYS A 231 5.23 -11.19 -6.05
CA LYS A 231 5.40 -12.27 -5.06
C LYS A 231 6.48 -11.92 -4.04
N GLY A 232 7.61 -11.39 -4.49
CA GLY A 232 8.69 -10.93 -3.62
C GLY A 232 8.24 -9.85 -2.63
N CYS A 233 7.44 -8.87 -3.07
CA CYS A 233 6.84 -7.86 -2.20
C CYS A 233 5.95 -8.48 -1.12
N TYR A 234 5.08 -9.44 -1.49
CA TYR A 234 4.24 -10.18 -0.54
C TYR A 234 5.07 -10.93 0.50
N LEU A 235 6.07 -11.68 0.06
CA LEU A 235 6.89 -12.49 0.96
C LEU A 235 7.72 -11.63 1.92
N LYS A 236 8.23 -10.47 1.43
CA LYS A 236 8.89 -9.50 2.31
C LYS A 236 7.93 -8.94 3.36
N ALA A 237 6.72 -8.59 2.98
CA ALA A 237 5.70 -8.09 3.89
C ALA A 237 5.22 -9.18 4.88
N PHE A 238 5.20 -10.44 4.45
CA PHE A 238 4.81 -11.57 5.29
C PHE A 238 5.85 -11.91 6.36
N TYR A 239 7.12 -12.00 5.97
CA TYR A 239 8.21 -12.41 6.87
C TYR A 239 8.93 -11.26 7.58
N GLY A 240 8.92 -10.05 6.99
CA GLY A 240 9.85 -8.96 7.30
C GLY A 240 11.21 -9.15 6.61
N GLU A 241 11.94 -8.06 6.41
CA GLU A 241 13.21 -8.04 5.65
C GLU A 241 14.22 -9.10 6.10
N LYS A 242 14.44 -9.23 7.42
CA LYS A 242 15.45 -10.14 7.96
C LYS A 242 15.13 -11.61 7.65
N LYS A 243 13.93 -12.06 8.01
CA LYS A 243 13.52 -13.47 7.81
C LYS A 243 13.37 -13.78 6.32
N TYR A 244 12.94 -12.79 5.52
CA TYR A 244 12.92 -12.95 4.07
C TYR A 244 14.33 -13.16 3.50
N ALA A 245 15.30 -12.32 3.88
CA ALA A 245 16.69 -12.44 3.41
C ALA A 245 17.33 -13.78 3.79
N GLU A 246 17.01 -14.32 4.97
CA GLU A 246 17.47 -15.64 5.42
C GLU A 246 16.88 -16.78 4.54
N LYS A 247 15.64 -16.65 4.05
CA LYS A 247 14.95 -17.69 3.25
C LYS A 247 15.25 -17.60 1.76
N TYR A 248 15.26 -16.39 1.20
CA TYR A 248 15.27 -16.14 -0.25
C TYR A 248 16.47 -15.31 -0.73
N GLY A 249 17.33 -14.82 0.19
CA GLY A 249 18.36 -13.84 -0.13
C GLY A 249 17.79 -12.44 -0.38
N ASN A 250 18.63 -11.53 -0.89
CA ASN A 250 18.24 -10.13 -1.16
C ASN A 250 17.73 -9.95 -2.60
N ILE A 251 16.84 -10.82 -3.05
CA ILE A 251 16.23 -10.76 -4.38
C ILE A 251 14.82 -10.16 -4.30
N TRP A 252 14.33 -9.63 -5.43
CA TRP A 252 12.94 -9.22 -5.56
C TRP A 252 12.13 -10.27 -6.33
N GLU A 253 12.70 -10.85 -7.37
CA GLU A 253 12.01 -11.78 -8.25
C GLU A 253 12.10 -13.21 -7.69
N VAL A 254 10.94 -13.76 -7.33
CA VAL A 254 10.79 -15.12 -6.80
C VAL A 254 10.01 -15.96 -7.80
N GLU A 255 10.43 -17.20 -8.02
CA GLU A 255 9.77 -18.12 -8.94
C GLU A 255 8.29 -18.28 -8.60
N VAL A 256 7.44 -18.26 -9.64
CA VAL A 256 5.99 -18.37 -9.56
C VAL A 256 5.56 -19.67 -10.20
N SER A 257 4.77 -20.45 -9.47
CA SER A 257 4.20 -21.73 -9.94
C SER A 257 2.70 -21.60 -10.12
N LEU A 258 2.27 -21.12 -11.28
CA LEU A 258 0.85 -21.06 -11.62
C LEU A 258 0.39 -22.38 -12.25
N PRO A 259 -0.84 -22.86 -11.92
CA PRO A 259 -1.42 -24.00 -12.61
C PRO A 259 -1.55 -23.70 -14.11
N THR A 260 -1.17 -24.64 -14.95
CA THR A 260 -1.17 -24.51 -16.43
C THR A 260 -2.57 -24.37 -17.05
N GLU A 261 -3.65 -24.45 -16.30
CA GLU A 261 -5.03 -24.50 -16.79
C GLU A 261 -5.97 -23.46 -16.15
N THR A 262 -5.49 -22.36 -15.60
CA THR A 262 -6.41 -21.37 -15.04
C THR A 262 -6.45 -20.06 -15.81
N HIS A 263 -7.03 -20.08 -17.01
CA HIS A 263 -7.95 -19.01 -17.40
C HIS A 263 -9.31 -19.24 -16.64
N ALA A 264 -9.25 -19.65 -15.38
CA ALA A 264 -10.41 -19.62 -14.51
C ALA A 264 -10.76 -18.13 -14.38
N ALA A 265 -11.89 -17.77 -14.96
CA ALA A 265 -12.47 -16.46 -14.87
C ALA A 265 -12.21 -15.89 -13.47
N TYR A 266 -11.59 -14.68 -13.40
CA TYR A 266 -11.58 -13.89 -12.17
C TYR A 266 -12.91 -14.12 -11.46
N PRO A 267 -12.92 -14.49 -10.19
CA PRO A 267 -14.14 -14.35 -9.42
C PRO A 267 -14.37 -12.84 -9.26
N MET A 268 -14.80 -12.24 -10.34
CA MET A 268 -15.32 -10.88 -10.37
C MET A 268 -16.64 -10.94 -9.62
N GLY A 269 -16.59 -10.84 -8.30
CA GLY A 269 -17.77 -10.61 -7.47
C GLY A 269 -18.47 -9.29 -7.77
N LEU A 270 -18.13 -8.65 -8.88
CA LEU A 270 -18.74 -7.41 -9.39
C LEU A 270 -19.47 -7.59 -10.71
N SER A 271 -19.33 -8.71 -11.43
CA SER A 271 -20.01 -8.88 -12.71
C SER A 271 -21.49 -9.33 -12.59
N ALA A 272 -21.93 -9.77 -11.42
CA ALA A 272 -23.32 -10.19 -11.23
C ALA A 272 -24.29 -9.01 -11.01
N ASP A 273 -23.80 -7.84 -10.56
CA ASP A 273 -24.66 -6.70 -10.22
C ASP A 273 -24.66 -5.54 -11.25
N LEU A 274 -23.86 -5.64 -12.32
CA LEU A 274 -23.81 -4.56 -13.33
C LEU A 274 -24.74 -4.77 -14.53
N GLY A 275 -25.63 -5.77 -14.52
CA GLY A 275 -26.67 -5.93 -15.55
C GLY A 275 -26.14 -6.12 -16.98
N VAL A 276 -24.89 -6.58 -17.13
CA VAL A 276 -24.34 -6.89 -18.46
C VAL A 276 -24.80 -8.28 -18.86
N ASP A 277 -25.58 -8.36 -19.91
CA ASP A 277 -25.96 -9.65 -20.47
C ASP A 277 -24.76 -10.35 -21.13
N LYS A 278 -24.89 -11.65 -21.35
CA LYS A 278 -23.84 -12.49 -21.95
C LYS A 278 -23.50 -12.14 -23.42
N THR A 279 -24.14 -11.13 -23.98
CA THR A 279 -23.94 -10.64 -25.36
C THR A 279 -23.19 -9.31 -25.41
N GLY A 280 -22.83 -8.72 -24.24
CA GLY A 280 -22.05 -7.47 -24.16
C GLY A 280 -22.85 -6.19 -24.40
N GLY A 281 -24.17 -6.26 -24.38
CA GLY A 281 -25.04 -5.09 -24.47
C GLY A 281 -25.34 -4.50 -23.09
N PHE A 282 -25.33 -3.16 -22.99
CA PHE A 282 -25.88 -2.44 -21.85
C PHE A 282 -27.40 -2.31 -22.05
N ASN A 283 -28.19 -2.70 -21.08
CA ASN A 283 -29.60 -2.33 -20.97
C ASN A 283 -29.72 -1.00 -20.24
#